data_8fe26b14cd78a4e1d796d40c0f3f4bc5
#
_entry.id   8fe26b14cd78a4e1d796d40c0f3f4bc5
#
_cell.length_a   1.000
_cell.length_b   1.000
_cell.length_c   1.000
_cell.angle_alpha   90.00
_cell.angle_beta   90.00
_cell.angle_gamma   90.00
#
_symmetry.space_group_name_H-M   'P 1'
#
loop_
_entity.id
_entity.type
_entity.pdbx_description
1 polymer ?
#
loop_
_entity_poly.entity_id
_entity_poly.type
_entity_poly.pdbx_seq_one_letter_code
_entity_poly.pdbx_strand_id
1 'polypeptide(L)'
;MKKFLALLSVLVLSMSMLVGCGSKSASNDELVVYFVPSRDPAEILEATKPLSEMLKAELSKLGYDFKKVKIEVGTSFEAVGEALSSGTAQVGFIPGGTYVLYDDGVDVALTATRFGLNHDSENPADWNTSPTENTDKKVKYYRSLIIAGPSEKGQELAAKINNGEKLTLEDIQNATWGISSNTTSPAGYIYPSLWLKENFGISITDLKNKVALDNYATSLSQLASGQIDVMVTYADARLDYAEQWNSNFGRTASIWDETNVIGVTDGVYNDTISVTKDSSMTPELKKAIQQAFINIGNTEEGLKIISIYSHKGYEIGNNSDYDAERKAQELIKSMQ
;
A
#
# COMPACT_ATOMS: atom_id res chain seq x y z
N MET A 1 19.17 -65.36 -52.48
CA MET A 1 19.97 -64.69 -51.42
C MET A 1 19.75 -63.18 -51.47
N LYS A 2 18.58 -62.65 -51.23
CA LYS A 2 18.28 -61.21 -51.17
C LYS A 2 17.07 -60.91 -50.23
N LYS A 3 16.88 -61.62 -49.12
CA LYS A 3 15.78 -61.40 -48.17
C LYS A 3 16.15 -61.48 -46.70
N PHE A 4 17.44 -61.35 -46.33
CA PHE A 4 17.87 -61.43 -44.91
C PHE A 4 18.62 -60.22 -44.38
N LEU A 5 18.59 -59.12 -45.11
CA LEU A 5 19.28 -57.88 -44.68
C LEU A 5 18.37 -56.74 -44.29
N ALA A 6 17.04 -56.98 -44.19
CA ALA A 6 16.05 -55.91 -43.91
C ALA A 6 15.47 -55.97 -42.50
N LEU A 7 15.94 -56.88 -41.61
CA LEU A 7 15.34 -57.02 -40.25
C LEU A 7 16.25 -56.55 -39.11
N LEU A 8 17.45 -56.02 -39.38
CA LEU A 8 18.37 -55.58 -38.33
C LEU A 8 18.46 -54.05 -38.22
N SER A 9 17.75 -53.30 -39.06
CA SER A 9 17.81 -51.81 -39.07
C SER A 9 16.65 -51.13 -38.37
N VAL A 10 15.68 -51.90 -37.80
CA VAL A 10 14.50 -51.31 -37.13
C VAL A 10 14.60 -51.36 -35.61
N LEU A 11 15.60 -52.01 -35.04
CA LEU A 11 15.71 -52.15 -33.58
C LEU A 11 16.69 -51.15 -32.92
N VAL A 12 17.27 -50.20 -33.66
CA VAL A 12 18.20 -49.17 -33.10
C VAL A 12 17.57 -47.77 -33.10
N LEU A 13 16.36 -47.59 -33.68
CA LEU A 13 15.71 -46.25 -33.71
C LEU A 13 14.63 -46.02 -32.64
N SER A 14 14.44 -46.93 -31.70
CA SER A 14 13.41 -46.80 -30.65
C SER A 14 13.96 -46.52 -29.24
N MET A 15 15.23 -46.13 -29.11
CA MET A 15 15.85 -45.87 -27.79
C MET A 15 16.43 -44.48 -27.62
N SER A 16 15.96 -43.47 -28.40
CA SER A 16 16.45 -42.09 -28.28
C SER A 16 15.37 -41.01 -28.14
N MET A 17 14.20 -41.37 -27.57
CA MET A 17 13.16 -40.37 -27.23
C MET A 17 12.82 -40.39 -25.72
N LEU A 18 13.85 -40.41 -24.88
CA LEU A 18 13.73 -40.15 -23.46
C LEU A 18 14.85 -39.20 -23.04
N VAL A 19 14.96 -38.06 -23.72
CA VAL A 19 15.79 -36.98 -23.26
C VAL A 19 14.92 -35.71 -23.18
N GLY A 20 14.59 -35.39 -21.95
CA GLY A 20 14.49 -34.04 -21.51
C GLY A 20 13.26 -33.25 -21.92
N CYS A 21 12.15 -33.41 -21.21
CA CYS A 21 11.46 -32.23 -20.75
C CYS A 21 12.37 -31.49 -19.74
N GLY A 22 13.40 -30.90 -20.26
CA GLY A 22 14.04 -29.76 -19.58
C GLY A 22 13.02 -28.63 -19.64
N SER A 23 12.30 -28.40 -18.54
CA SER A 23 11.67 -27.12 -18.29
C SER A 23 12.74 -26.07 -18.62
N LYS A 24 12.53 -25.25 -19.65
CA LYS A 24 13.27 -24.02 -19.80
C LYS A 24 12.98 -23.23 -18.54
N SER A 25 13.88 -23.30 -17.57
CA SER A 25 13.97 -22.33 -16.51
C SER A 25 13.98 -20.98 -17.23
N ALA A 26 12.93 -20.19 -17.09
CA ALA A 26 12.97 -18.80 -17.48
C ALA A 26 14.25 -18.26 -16.83
N SER A 27 15.07 -17.51 -17.59
CA SER A 27 16.32 -16.99 -17.05
C SER A 27 15.96 -16.03 -15.92
N ASN A 28 16.11 -16.48 -14.68
CA ASN A 28 15.86 -15.69 -13.47
C ASN A 28 17.01 -14.70 -13.25
N ASP A 29 17.28 -13.85 -14.26
CA ASP A 29 18.40 -12.93 -14.20
C ASP A 29 18.13 -11.80 -13.22
N GLU A 30 16.96 -11.21 -13.25
CA GLU A 30 16.59 -10.09 -12.37
C GLU A 30 15.14 -10.24 -11.88
N LEU A 31 14.91 -9.98 -10.60
CA LEU A 31 13.58 -9.79 -10.01
C LEU A 31 13.45 -8.31 -9.62
N VAL A 32 12.46 -7.63 -10.19
CA VAL A 32 12.20 -6.21 -9.93
C VAL A 32 11.04 -6.07 -8.96
N VAL A 33 11.29 -5.36 -7.85
CA VAL A 33 10.33 -5.08 -6.79
C VAL A 33 10.09 -3.58 -6.72
N TYR A 34 8.86 -3.14 -6.88
CA TYR A 34 8.47 -1.73 -6.82
C TYR A 34 7.70 -1.41 -5.56
N PHE A 35 7.95 -0.20 -5.05
CA PHE A 35 7.24 0.41 -3.95
C PHE A 35 6.49 1.66 -4.42
N VAL A 36 5.28 1.90 -3.92
CA VAL A 36 4.57 3.16 -4.17
C VAL A 36 5.19 4.29 -3.34
N PRO A 37 5.22 5.54 -3.84
CA PRO A 37 5.83 6.67 -3.15
C PRO A 37 4.87 7.29 -2.11
N SER A 38 4.39 6.48 -1.14
CA SER A 38 3.53 6.98 -0.05
C SER A 38 4.31 7.78 1.02
N ARG A 39 5.64 7.61 1.06
CA ARG A 39 6.60 8.39 1.85
C ARG A 39 7.66 8.98 0.93
N ASP A 40 8.62 9.70 1.48
CA ASP A 40 9.76 10.19 0.71
C ASP A 40 10.48 9.03 0.01
N PRO A 41 10.68 9.09 -1.32
CA PRO A 41 11.30 7.99 -2.07
C PRO A 41 12.72 7.64 -1.60
N ALA A 42 13.50 8.62 -1.14
CA ALA A 42 14.85 8.35 -0.64
C ALA A 42 14.80 7.61 0.71
N GLU A 43 13.83 7.94 1.56
CA GLU A 43 13.59 7.23 2.82
C GLU A 43 13.17 5.77 2.56
N ILE A 44 12.27 5.53 1.61
CA ILE A 44 11.86 4.17 1.22
C ILE A 44 13.06 3.37 0.72
N LEU A 45 13.86 3.93 -0.21
CA LEU A 45 15.02 3.24 -0.77
C LEU A 45 16.07 2.91 0.31
N GLU A 46 16.35 3.81 1.24
CA GLU A 46 17.30 3.56 2.33
C GLU A 46 16.79 2.45 3.27
N ALA A 47 15.53 2.53 3.68
CA ALA A 47 14.92 1.53 4.57
C ALA A 47 14.86 0.14 3.93
N THR A 48 14.60 0.06 2.62
CA THR A 48 14.42 -1.22 1.90
C THR A 48 15.70 -1.77 1.30
N LYS A 49 16.82 -1.06 1.38
CA LYS A 49 18.11 -1.47 0.81
C LYS A 49 18.53 -2.91 1.19
N PRO A 50 18.39 -3.37 2.46
CA PRO A 50 18.76 -4.75 2.81
C PRO A 50 17.83 -5.81 2.22
N LEU A 51 16.58 -5.44 1.85
CA LEU A 51 15.58 -6.37 1.33
C LEU A 51 16.04 -7.09 0.06
N SER A 52 16.83 -6.45 -0.79
CA SER A 52 17.38 -7.02 -2.02
C SER A 52 18.12 -8.34 -1.75
N GLU A 53 19.10 -8.31 -0.86
CA GLU A 53 19.88 -9.51 -0.53
C GLU A 53 19.10 -10.52 0.31
N MET A 54 18.25 -10.07 1.22
CA MET A 54 17.39 -10.94 2.02
C MET A 54 16.42 -11.72 1.12
N LEU A 55 15.73 -11.04 0.20
CA LEU A 55 14.78 -11.68 -0.71
C LEU A 55 15.49 -12.65 -1.66
N LYS A 56 16.64 -12.26 -2.19
CA LYS A 56 17.49 -13.13 -3.01
C LYS A 56 17.89 -14.40 -2.27
N ALA A 57 18.33 -14.28 -1.02
CA ALA A 57 18.74 -15.42 -0.19
C ALA A 57 17.56 -16.35 0.15
N GLU A 58 16.38 -15.78 0.48
CA GLU A 58 15.19 -16.59 0.76
C GLU A 58 14.69 -17.32 -0.49
N LEU A 59 14.67 -16.67 -1.65
CA LEU A 59 14.27 -17.29 -2.91
C LEU A 59 15.22 -18.40 -3.33
N SER A 60 16.54 -18.23 -3.13
CA SER A 60 17.54 -19.29 -3.40
C SER A 60 17.28 -20.54 -2.55
N LYS A 61 16.93 -20.39 -1.25
CA LYS A 61 16.54 -21.53 -0.39
C LYS A 61 15.31 -22.26 -0.92
N LEU A 62 14.45 -21.57 -1.67
CA LEU A 62 13.23 -22.09 -2.27
C LEU A 62 13.42 -22.60 -3.71
N GLY A 63 14.68 -22.62 -4.20
CA GLY A 63 15.04 -23.15 -5.52
C GLY A 63 15.00 -22.13 -6.66
N TYR A 64 14.99 -20.81 -6.34
CA TYR A 64 14.99 -19.73 -7.33
C TYR A 64 16.23 -18.85 -7.20
N ASP A 65 17.22 -19.07 -8.04
CA ASP A 65 18.49 -18.34 -8.03
C ASP A 65 18.45 -17.14 -8.97
N PHE A 66 17.96 -16.01 -8.48
CA PHE A 66 18.06 -14.74 -9.18
C PHE A 66 19.48 -14.17 -9.10
N LYS A 67 20.01 -13.69 -10.24
CA LYS A 67 21.32 -12.99 -10.25
C LYS A 67 21.24 -11.69 -9.45
N LYS A 68 20.10 -10.99 -9.56
CA LYS A 68 19.85 -9.71 -8.93
C LYS A 68 18.39 -9.56 -8.51
N VAL A 69 18.17 -8.99 -7.33
CA VAL A 69 16.89 -8.44 -6.92
C VAL A 69 17.02 -6.91 -6.90
N LYS A 70 16.23 -6.23 -7.68
CA LYS A 70 16.24 -4.77 -7.81
C LYS A 70 15.07 -4.18 -7.04
N ILE A 71 15.34 -3.22 -6.17
CA ILE A 71 14.33 -2.47 -5.44
C ILE A 71 14.22 -1.08 -6.06
N GLU A 72 13.02 -0.66 -6.37
CA GLU A 72 12.72 0.66 -6.93
C GLU A 72 11.50 1.29 -6.26
N VAL A 73 11.41 2.62 -6.33
CA VAL A 73 10.24 3.39 -5.94
C VAL A 73 9.66 4.03 -7.20
N GLY A 74 8.37 3.84 -7.43
CA GLY A 74 7.67 4.44 -8.56
C GLY A 74 7.53 5.95 -8.40
N THR A 75 7.23 6.62 -9.51
CA THR A 75 6.97 8.07 -9.53
C THR A 75 5.54 8.40 -9.07
N SER A 76 4.61 7.45 -9.18
CA SER A 76 3.24 7.52 -8.67
C SER A 76 2.72 6.12 -8.35
N PHE A 77 1.57 6.03 -7.74
CA PHE A 77 0.90 4.76 -7.45
C PHE A 77 0.51 4.03 -8.74
N GLU A 78 -0.01 4.79 -9.70
CA GLU A 78 -0.40 4.29 -11.02
C GLU A 78 0.81 3.75 -11.79
N ALA A 79 1.95 4.44 -11.76
CA ALA A 79 3.18 4.00 -12.43
C ALA A 79 3.66 2.62 -11.91
N VAL A 80 3.48 2.35 -10.61
CA VAL A 80 3.77 1.02 -10.03
C VAL A 80 2.76 -0.02 -10.51
N GLY A 81 1.46 0.31 -10.56
CA GLY A 81 0.42 -0.56 -11.09
C GLY A 81 0.65 -0.91 -12.57
N GLU A 82 1.02 0.07 -13.39
CA GLU A 82 1.37 -0.12 -14.80
C GLU A 82 2.61 -1.01 -14.97
N ALA A 83 3.65 -0.80 -14.16
CA ALA A 83 4.86 -1.61 -14.20
C ALA A 83 4.58 -3.09 -13.88
N LEU A 84 3.70 -3.37 -12.92
CA LEU A 84 3.24 -4.72 -12.59
C LEU A 84 2.40 -5.31 -13.72
N SER A 85 1.40 -4.57 -14.21
CA SER A 85 0.48 -5.04 -15.25
C SER A 85 1.19 -5.33 -16.56
N SER A 86 2.25 -4.57 -16.90
CA SER A 86 3.07 -4.78 -18.10
C SER A 86 4.17 -5.84 -17.93
N GLY A 87 4.40 -6.36 -16.72
CA GLY A 87 5.49 -7.30 -16.43
C GLY A 87 6.87 -6.64 -16.31
N THR A 88 6.96 -5.31 -16.35
CA THR A 88 8.22 -4.58 -16.14
C THR A 88 8.69 -4.71 -14.69
N ALA A 89 7.78 -4.80 -13.74
CA ALA A 89 8.03 -5.21 -12.37
C ALA A 89 7.34 -6.56 -12.10
N GLN A 90 7.99 -7.43 -11.32
CA GLN A 90 7.43 -8.73 -10.97
C GLN A 90 6.68 -8.70 -9.65
N VAL A 91 7.08 -7.84 -8.73
CA VAL A 91 6.49 -7.69 -7.39
C VAL A 91 6.26 -6.22 -7.10
N GLY A 92 5.15 -5.88 -6.48
CA GLY A 92 4.85 -4.52 -6.07
C GLY A 92 4.18 -4.44 -4.70
N PHE A 93 4.61 -3.47 -3.92
CA PHE A 93 3.97 -3.06 -2.69
C PHE A 93 3.00 -1.94 -3.04
N ILE A 94 1.72 -2.28 -3.17
CA ILE A 94 0.67 -1.38 -3.65
C ILE A 94 -0.56 -1.45 -2.75
N PRO A 95 -1.27 -0.33 -2.53
CA PRO A 95 -2.54 -0.37 -1.82
C PRO A 95 -3.64 -1.01 -2.66
N GLY A 96 -4.72 -1.42 -1.99
CA GLY A 96 -5.87 -2.06 -2.61
C GLY A 96 -6.46 -1.26 -3.77
N GLY A 97 -6.50 0.07 -3.64
CA GLY A 97 -7.00 0.95 -4.68
C GLY A 97 -6.19 0.91 -5.98
N THR A 98 -4.87 0.87 -5.87
CA THR A 98 -4.00 0.68 -7.04
C THR A 98 -4.15 -0.73 -7.61
N TYR A 99 -4.17 -1.76 -6.75
CA TYR A 99 -4.36 -3.14 -7.20
C TYR A 99 -5.63 -3.28 -8.07
N VAL A 100 -6.75 -2.77 -7.58
CA VAL A 100 -8.06 -2.91 -8.24
C VAL A 100 -8.10 -2.29 -9.65
N LEU A 101 -7.35 -1.21 -9.90
CA LEU A 101 -7.27 -0.60 -11.22
C LEU A 101 -6.49 -1.43 -12.24
N TYR A 102 -5.60 -2.30 -11.78
CA TYR A 102 -4.71 -3.07 -12.62
C TYR A 102 -4.91 -4.59 -12.46
N ASP A 103 -6.01 -5.03 -11.85
CA ASP A 103 -6.26 -6.41 -11.48
C ASP A 103 -6.40 -7.37 -12.67
N ASP A 104 -6.62 -6.87 -13.87
CA ASP A 104 -6.53 -7.66 -15.11
C ASP A 104 -5.12 -8.22 -15.35
N GLY A 105 -4.08 -7.44 -15.04
CA GLY A 105 -2.65 -7.78 -15.22
C GLY A 105 -1.90 -8.10 -13.93
N VAL A 106 -2.55 -8.01 -12.77
CA VAL A 106 -1.92 -8.09 -11.45
C VAL A 106 -2.70 -9.03 -10.53
N ASP A 107 -2.00 -9.84 -9.75
CA ASP A 107 -2.54 -10.76 -8.75
C ASP A 107 -2.08 -10.38 -7.35
N VAL A 108 -2.98 -10.49 -6.37
CA VAL A 108 -2.60 -10.43 -4.95
C VAL A 108 -1.81 -11.69 -4.58
N ALA A 109 -0.62 -11.52 -4.03
CA ALA A 109 0.16 -12.60 -3.45
C ALA A 109 -0.01 -12.63 -1.92
N LEU A 110 0.14 -11.49 -1.27
CA LEU A 110 0.06 -11.36 0.19
C LEU A 110 -0.75 -10.11 0.55
N THR A 111 -1.32 -10.15 1.74
CA THR A 111 -1.89 -8.97 2.42
C THR A 111 -0.99 -8.62 3.60
N ALA A 112 -0.67 -7.35 3.74
CA ALA A 112 0.08 -6.84 4.88
C ALA A 112 -0.77 -6.89 6.16
N THR A 113 -0.12 -7.15 7.29
CA THR A 113 -0.72 -6.98 8.62
C THR A 113 -0.12 -5.77 9.31
N ARG A 114 -0.91 -5.07 10.13
CA ARG A 114 -0.49 -3.97 11.01
C ARG A 114 -0.85 -4.29 12.44
N PHE A 115 -0.28 -3.60 13.40
CA PHE A 115 -0.85 -3.62 14.73
C PHE A 115 -2.17 -2.85 14.72
N GLY A 116 -3.18 -3.38 15.39
CA GLY A 116 -4.39 -2.63 15.69
C GLY A 116 -4.05 -1.46 16.61
N LEU A 117 -4.95 -0.49 16.65
CA LEU A 117 -4.79 0.70 17.47
C LEU A 117 -5.69 0.61 18.72
N ASN A 118 -5.36 1.36 19.77
CA ASN A 118 -6.21 1.53 20.94
C ASN A 118 -7.51 2.29 20.61
N HIS A 119 -7.53 3.05 19.53
CA HIS A 119 -8.71 3.69 18.96
C HIS A 119 -9.08 3.02 17.62
N ASP A 120 -10.34 2.59 17.47
CA ASP A 120 -10.91 2.04 16.23
C ASP A 120 -12.40 2.39 16.11
N SER A 121 -12.79 3.55 16.65
CA SER A 121 -14.15 4.06 16.63
C SER A 121 -14.47 4.75 15.31
N GLU A 122 -15.75 4.71 14.90
CA GLU A 122 -16.29 5.53 13.82
C GLU A 122 -16.60 6.97 14.25
N ASN A 123 -16.64 7.22 15.56
CA ASN A 123 -16.82 8.56 16.10
C ASN A 123 -15.46 9.28 16.17
N PRO A 124 -15.26 10.39 15.46
CA PRO A 124 -13.98 11.10 15.43
C PRO A 124 -13.55 11.64 16.81
N ALA A 125 -14.48 12.03 17.69
CA ALA A 125 -14.13 12.56 19.00
C ALA A 125 -13.40 11.54 19.89
N ASP A 126 -13.64 10.25 19.71
CA ASP A 126 -12.97 9.19 20.50
C ASP A 126 -11.46 9.15 20.23
N TRP A 127 -11.04 9.54 19.02
CA TRP A 127 -9.63 9.61 18.60
C TRP A 127 -8.87 10.81 19.20
N ASN A 128 -9.60 11.72 19.86
CA ASN A 128 -9.04 12.95 20.45
C ASN A 128 -8.94 12.87 21.96
N THR A 129 -9.33 11.74 22.57
CA THR A 129 -9.36 11.57 24.03
C THR A 129 -7.97 11.28 24.62
N SER A 130 -7.10 10.66 23.86
CA SER A 130 -5.72 10.35 24.24
C SER A 130 -4.88 10.09 22.99
N PRO A 131 -3.54 10.09 23.08
CA PRO A 131 -2.68 9.66 21.98
C PRO A 131 -3.05 8.25 21.48
N THR A 132 -2.95 8.05 20.18
CA THR A 132 -3.10 6.72 19.58
C THR A 132 -1.86 5.88 19.92
N GLU A 133 -2.07 4.61 20.25
CA GLU A 133 -1.02 3.65 20.54
C GLU A 133 -1.29 2.34 19.78
N ASN A 134 -0.22 1.65 19.39
CA ASN A 134 -0.34 0.31 18.84
C ASN A 134 -0.75 -0.69 19.93
N THR A 135 -1.65 -1.61 19.56
CA THR A 135 -1.91 -2.81 20.35
C THR A 135 -1.01 -3.96 19.88
N ASP A 136 -1.00 -5.07 20.61
CA ASP A 136 -0.29 -6.30 20.23
C ASP A 136 -1.06 -7.16 19.19
N LYS A 137 -2.34 -6.82 18.94
CA LYS A 137 -3.20 -7.54 18.01
C LYS A 137 -2.90 -7.10 16.56
N LYS A 138 -2.59 -8.05 15.69
CA LYS A 138 -2.46 -7.80 14.25
C LYS A 138 -3.84 -7.73 13.58
N VAL A 139 -4.00 -6.77 12.67
CA VAL A 139 -5.22 -6.53 11.88
C VAL A 139 -4.89 -6.42 10.40
N LYS A 140 -5.90 -6.67 9.54
CA LYS A 140 -5.78 -6.58 8.06
C LYS A 140 -6.42 -5.34 7.49
N TYR A 141 -6.88 -4.43 8.33
CA TYR A 141 -7.50 -3.17 7.91
C TYR A 141 -6.99 -2.02 8.76
N TYR A 142 -7.19 -0.85 8.27
CA TYR A 142 -7.01 0.42 8.97
C TYR A 142 -8.14 1.36 8.55
N ARG A 143 -8.27 2.53 9.15
CA ARG A 143 -9.22 3.56 8.73
C ARG A 143 -8.48 4.71 8.06
N SER A 144 -9.14 5.46 7.19
CA SER A 144 -8.67 6.79 6.83
C SER A 144 -9.18 7.79 7.85
N LEU A 145 -8.34 8.74 8.22
CA LEU A 145 -8.67 9.82 9.13
C LEU A 145 -8.65 11.17 8.40
N ILE A 146 -9.62 11.99 8.72
CA ILE A 146 -9.66 13.40 8.37
C ILE A 146 -9.17 14.16 9.60
N ILE A 147 -8.02 14.83 9.49
CA ILE A 147 -7.32 15.46 10.61
C ILE A 147 -7.29 16.97 10.42
N ALA A 148 -7.82 17.70 11.37
CA ALA A 148 -7.70 19.15 11.48
C ALA A 148 -6.39 19.54 12.18
N GLY A 149 -5.71 20.58 11.67
CA GLY A 149 -4.41 21.06 12.12
C GLY A 149 -4.48 22.27 13.05
N PRO A 150 -3.31 22.88 13.33
CA PRO A 150 -3.17 23.99 14.27
C PRO A 150 -3.63 25.35 13.73
N SER A 151 -4.07 25.46 12.48
CA SER A 151 -4.62 26.70 11.95
C SER A 151 -5.89 27.12 12.70
N GLU A 152 -6.26 28.39 12.65
CA GLU A 152 -7.48 28.90 13.28
C GLU A 152 -8.72 28.11 12.81
N LYS A 153 -8.84 27.90 11.49
CA LYS A 153 -9.95 27.12 10.92
C LYS A 153 -9.91 25.66 11.35
N GLY A 154 -8.73 25.05 11.37
CA GLY A 154 -8.56 23.67 11.85
C GLY A 154 -9.03 23.51 13.30
N GLN A 155 -8.65 24.43 14.18
CA GLN A 155 -9.04 24.40 15.59
C GLN A 155 -10.55 24.68 15.78
N GLU A 156 -11.17 25.52 14.94
CA GLU A 156 -12.63 25.71 14.92
C GLU A 156 -13.37 24.40 14.62
N LEU A 157 -12.93 23.67 13.58
CA LEU A 157 -13.50 22.38 13.21
C LEU A 157 -13.33 21.34 14.33
N ALA A 158 -12.14 21.28 14.90
CA ALA A 158 -11.81 20.40 16.01
C ALA A 158 -12.71 20.65 17.24
N ALA A 159 -12.92 21.93 17.59
CA ALA A 159 -13.77 22.31 18.71
C ALA A 159 -15.21 21.83 18.52
N LYS A 160 -15.78 21.97 17.33
CA LYS A 160 -17.14 21.46 17.02
C LYS A 160 -17.24 19.98 17.29
N ILE A 161 -16.33 19.18 16.74
CA ILE A 161 -16.33 17.72 16.92
C ILE A 161 -16.17 17.33 18.39
N ASN A 162 -15.24 17.94 19.10
CA ASN A 162 -14.98 17.64 20.50
C ASN A 162 -16.15 18.07 21.43
N ASN A 163 -16.97 19.02 21.00
CA ASN A 163 -18.21 19.40 21.67
C ASN A 163 -19.43 18.55 21.28
N GLY A 164 -19.25 17.55 20.41
CA GLY A 164 -20.33 16.68 19.91
C GLY A 164 -21.22 17.34 18.85
N GLU A 165 -20.75 18.44 18.25
CA GLU A 165 -21.45 19.12 17.17
C GLU A 165 -21.12 18.44 15.82
N LYS A 166 -22.05 18.54 14.87
CA LYS A 166 -21.81 18.08 13.49
C LYS A 166 -21.21 19.19 12.64
N LEU A 167 -20.25 18.83 11.80
CA LEU A 167 -19.76 19.72 10.76
C LEU A 167 -20.84 19.94 9.69
N THR A 168 -20.87 21.14 9.16
CA THR A 168 -21.76 21.54 8.05
C THR A 168 -21.00 21.51 6.72
N LEU A 169 -21.72 21.50 5.60
CA LEU A 169 -21.11 21.63 4.27
C LEU A 169 -20.32 22.95 4.16
N GLU A 170 -20.77 24.02 4.82
CA GLU A 170 -20.07 25.30 4.85
C GLU A 170 -18.73 25.18 5.58
N ASP A 171 -18.68 24.46 6.71
CA ASP A 171 -17.42 24.17 7.42
C ASP A 171 -16.41 23.47 6.51
N ILE A 172 -16.86 22.45 5.78
CA ILE A 172 -16.05 21.66 4.86
C ILE A 172 -15.53 22.50 3.69
N GLN A 173 -16.39 23.34 3.10
CA GLN A 173 -16.06 24.15 1.93
C GLN A 173 -15.18 25.38 2.25
N ASN A 174 -15.18 25.85 3.49
CA ASN A 174 -14.39 27.00 3.93
C ASN A 174 -12.98 26.60 4.43
N ALA A 175 -12.73 25.31 4.66
CA ALA A 175 -11.42 24.80 5.03
C ALA A 175 -10.55 24.52 3.79
N THR A 176 -9.23 24.67 3.94
CA THR A 176 -8.23 24.27 2.93
C THR A 176 -7.78 22.83 3.19
N TRP A 177 -8.00 21.95 2.23
CA TRP A 177 -7.76 20.51 2.35
C TRP A 177 -6.47 20.08 1.67
N GLY A 178 -5.62 19.36 2.38
CA GLY A 178 -4.52 18.56 1.79
C GLY A 178 -5.04 17.18 1.42
N ILE A 179 -5.05 16.86 0.14
CA ILE A 179 -5.51 15.57 -0.39
C ILE A 179 -4.37 14.90 -1.16
N SER A 180 -4.44 13.58 -1.36
CA SER A 180 -3.44 12.89 -2.18
C SER A 180 -3.53 13.31 -3.65
N SER A 181 -2.38 13.54 -4.30
CA SER A 181 -2.28 13.65 -5.76
C SER A 181 -2.51 12.28 -6.44
N ASN A 182 -2.32 11.17 -5.72
CA ASN A 182 -2.54 9.82 -6.21
C ASN A 182 -4.02 9.44 -5.99
N THR A 183 -4.80 9.47 -7.05
CA THR A 183 -6.27 9.25 -7.00
C THR A 183 -6.65 7.81 -6.65
N THR A 184 -5.69 6.88 -6.71
CA THR A 184 -5.85 5.48 -6.32
C THR A 184 -5.46 5.20 -4.86
N SER A 185 -5.04 6.25 -4.12
CA SER A 185 -4.73 6.12 -2.70
C SER A 185 -6.00 5.91 -1.87
N PRO A 186 -6.19 4.75 -1.21
CA PRO A 186 -7.38 4.52 -0.40
C PRO A 186 -7.55 5.58 0.68
N ALA A 187 -6.55 5.77 1.54
CA ALA A 187 -6.64 6.69 2.67
C ALA A 187 -6.48 8.16 2.30
N GLY A 188 -5.80 8.45 1.16
CA GLY A 188 -5.54 9.83 0.75
C GLY A 188 -6.57 10.40 -0.23
N TYR A 189 -7.43 9.55 -0.82
CA TYR A 189 -8.36 10.00 -1.85
C TYR A 189 -9.69 9.24 -1.85
N ILE A 190 -9.67 7.90 -1.98
CA ILE A 190 -10.88 7.09 -2.24
C ILE A 190 -11.86 7.16 -1.08
N TYR A 191 -11.46 6.70 0.09
CA TYR A 191 -12.31 6.66 1.27
C TYR A 191 -12.70 8.05 1.80
N PRO A 192 -11.82 9.07 1.81
CA PRO A 192 -12.23 10.44 2.06
C PRO A 192 -13.28 10.98 1.09
N SER A 193 -13.22 10.59 -0.21
CA SER A 193 -14.26 10.96 -1.17
C SER A 193 -15.61 10.35 -0.83
N LEU A 194 -15.61 9.06 -0.42
CA LEU A 194 -16.85 8.39 0.03
C LEU A 194 -17.39 9.05 1.28
N TRP A 195 -16.55 9.34 2.26
CA TRP A 195 -16.94 10.02 3.50
C TRP A 195 -17.56 11.40 3.22
N LEU A 196 -16.96 12.19 2.32
CA LEU A 196 -17.53 13.47 1.89
C LEU A 196 -18.88 13.30 1.21
N LYS A 197 -19.02 12.25 0.39
CA LYS A 197 -20.28 11.96 -0.29
C LYS A 197 -21.40 11.58 0.66
N GLU A 198 -21.11 10.70 1.61
CA GLU A 198 -22.08 10.19 2.57
C GLU A 198 -22.54 11.28 3.56
N ASN A 199 -21.61 12.11 4.04
CA ASN A 199 -21.89 13.10 5.08
C ASN A 199 -22.35 14.45 4.54
N PHE A 200 -21.91 14.86 3.33
CA PHE A 200 -22.13 16.21 2.80
C PHE A 200 -22.69 16.23 1.37
N GLY A 201 -22.84 15.08 0.72
CA GLY A 201 -23.36 14.98 -0.64
C GLY A 201 -22.43 15.46 -1.75
N ILE A 202 -21.15 15.75 -1.44
CA ILE A 202 -20.13 16.23 -2.37
C ILE A 202 -19.04 15.19 -2.57
N SER A 203 -18.26 15.30 -3.65
CA SER A 203 -17.03 14.54 -3.88
C SER A 203 -15.81 15.34 -3.42
N ILE A 204 -14.66 14.68 -3.30
CA ILE A 204 -13.37 15.34 -2.97
C ILE A 204 -12.98 16.36 -4.07
N THR A 205 -13.44 16.16 -5.31
CA THR A 205 -13.22 17.10 -6.41
C THR A 205 -14.03 18.38 -6.30
N ASP A 206 -15.13 18.36 -5.54
CA ASP A 206 -16.03 19.49 -5.32
C ASP A 206 -15.55 20.42 -4.19
N LEU A 207 -14.51 20.04 -3.46
CA LEU A 207 -13.89 20.92 -2.46
C LEU A 207 -13.37 22.19 -3.11
N LYS A 208 -13.78 23.36 -2.57
CA LYS A 208 -13.38 24.67 -3.12
C LYS A 208 -11.90 24.95 -2.97
N ASN A 209 -11.37 24.64 -1.79
CA ASN A 209 -9.98 24.90 -1.43
C ASN A 209 -9.28 23.56 -1.17
N LYS A 210 -8.50 23.07 -2.12
CA LYS A 210 -7.74 21.83 -1.99
C LYS A 210 -6.35 21.96 -2.59
N VAL A 211 -5.41 21.29 -1.97
CA VAL A 211 -4.02 21.15 -2.42
C VAL A 211 -3.73 19.67 -2.62
N ALA A 212 -3.34 19.28 -3.83
CA ALA A 212 -2.91 17.91 -4.11
C ALA A 212 -1.44 17.75 -3.69
N LEU A 213 -1.16 16.74 -2.86
CA LEU A 213 0.14 16.52 -2.22
C LEU A 213 0.61 15.08 -2.48
N ASP A 214 1.89 14.91 -2.73
CA ASP A 214 2.45 13.66 -3.25
C ASP A 214 2.67 12.59 -2.16
N ASN A 215 2.84 13.01 -0.90
CA ASN A 215 3.07 12.10 0.22
C ASN A 215 2.60 12.69 1.55
N TYR A 216 2.47 11.82 2.57
CA TYR A 216 1.96 12.23 3.89
C TYR A 216 2.93 13.11 4.68
N ALA A 217 4.25 12.99 4.47
CA ALA A 217 5.22 13.87 5.13
C ALA A 217 5.01 15.34 4.69
N THR A 218 4.84 15.56 3.37
CA THR A 218 4.52 16.86 2.82
C THR A 218 3.18 17.40 3.35
N SER A 219 2.16 16.53 3.43
CA SER A 219 0.85 16.90 3.97
C SER A 219 0.94 17.34 5.43
N LEU A 220 1.67 16.60 6.27
CA LEU A 220 1.89 16.95 7.68
C LEU A 220 2.71 18.23 7.84
N SER A 221 3.72 18.45 7.00
CA SER A 221 4.50 19.68 7.00
C SER A 221 3.63 20.91 6.67
N GLN A 222 2.74 20.80 5.67
CA GLN A 222 1.82 21.87 5.32
C GLN A 222 0.73 22.07 6.38
N LEU A 223 0.25 21.00 7.01
CA LEU A 223 -0.67 21.08 8.14
C LEU A 223 -0.01 21.81 9.32
N ALA A 224 1.22 21.43 9.68
CA ALA A 224 2.00 22.03 10.76
C ALA A 224 2.24 23.55 10.55
N SER A 225 2.48 23.95 9.30
CA SER A 225 2.69 25.36 8.95
C SER A 225 1.40 26.16 8.79
N GLY A 226 0.22 25.51 8.82
CA GLY A 226 -1.08 26.15 8.61
C GLY A 226 -1.36 26.53 7.15
N GLN A 227 -0.62 25.96 6.19
CA GLN A 227 -0.91 26.15 4.76
C GLN A 227 -2.16 25.36 4.32
N ILE A 228 -2.47 24.29 5.02
CA ILE A 228 -3.74 23.58 4.94
C ILE A 228 -4.35 23.49 6.34
N ASP A 229 -5.68 23.49 6.40
CA ASP A 229 -6.43 23.41 7.66
C ASP A 229 -6.72 21.96 8.03
N VAL A 230 -6.90 21.11 7.02
CA VAL A 230 -7.31 19.73 7.13
C VAL A 230 -6.46 18.87 6.21
N MET A 231 -6.09 17.68 6.65
CA MET A 231 -5.50 16.66 5.80
C MET A 231 -6.27 15.34 5.88
N VAL A 232 -6.11 14.49 4.86
CA VAL A 232 -6.61 13.12 4.84
C VAL A 232 -5.43 12.15 4.87
N THR A 233 -5.53 11.09 5.67
CA THR A 233 -4.41 10.16 5.89
C THR A 233 -4.87 8.81 6.44
N TYR A 234 -3.97 7.84 6.47
CA TYR A 234 -4.20 6.57 7.17
C TYR A 234 -4.19 6.74 8.70
N ALA A 235 -4.88 5.88 9.41
CA ALA A 235 -4.87 5.81 10.86
C ALA A 235 -3.64 4.99 11.36
N ASP A 236 -2.78 5.50 12.23
CA ASP A 236 -2.75 6.91 12.58
C ASP A 236 -1.39 7.49 12.19
N ALA A 237 -1.37 8.32 11.17
CA ALA A 237 -0.13 8.97 10.72
C ALA A 237 0.50 9.82 11.82
N ARG A 238 -0.30 10.35 12.78
CA ARG A 238 0.23 11.11 13.91
C ARG A 238 1.21 10.29 14.74
N LEU A 239 0.95 8.98 14.88
CA LEU A 239 1.85 8.06 15.60
C LEU A 239 3.21 7.92 14.90
N ASP A 240 3.18 7.78 13.56
CA ASP A 240 4.40 7.61 12.76
C ASP A 240 5.24 8.89 12.67
N TYR A 241 4.60 10.07 12.78
CA TYR A 241 5.24 11.38 12.60
C TYR A 241 5.33 12.22 13.88
N ALA A 242 5.02 11.65 15.06
CA ALA A 242 5.02 12.38 16.32
C ALA A 242 6.37 13.05 16.65
N GLU A 243 7.48 12.35 16.40
CA GLU A 243 8.83 12.90 16.61
C GLU A 243 9.16 13.99 15.58
N GLN A 244 8.80 13.75 14.31
CA GLN A 244 9.08 14.68 13.21
C GLN A 244 8.25 15.96 13.32
N TRP A 245 7.10 15.92 13.98
CA TRP A 245 6.25 17.10 14.20
C TRP A 245 7.03 18.22 14.89
N ASN A 246 7.83 17.89 15.90
CA ASN A 246 8.67 18.85 16.58
C ASN A 246 10.03 19.04 15.89
N SER A 247 10.73 17.96 15.52
CA SER A 247 12.11 18.05 15.04
C SER A 247 12.22 18.61 13.62
N ASN A 248 11.26 18.29 12.74
CA ASN A 248 11.36 18.61 11.31
C ASN A 248 10.34 19.66 10.86
N PHE A 249 9.12 19.66 11.46
CA PHE A 249 8.04 20.57 11.05
C PHE A 249 7.95 21.83 11.94
N GLY A 250 8.89 21.95 12.91
CA GLY A 250 9.11 23.20 13.67
C GLY A 250 8.03 23.51 14.73
N ARG A 251 7.25 22.51 15.14
CA ARG A 251 6.25 22.70 16.21
C ARG A 251 6.88 22.55 17.59
N THR A 252 6.30 23.21 18.58
CA THR A 252 6.76 23.16 19.99
C THR A 252 5.85 22.32 20.88
N ALA A 253 4.55 22.27 20.58
CA ALA A 253 3.61 21.37 21.24
C ALA A 253 3.58 20.01 20.54
N SER A 254 2.99 19.00 21.17
CA SER A 254 2.88 17.69 20.55
C SER A 254 1.85 17.67 19.42
N ILE A 255 2.00 16.74 18.50
CA ILE A 255 1.04 16.53 17.42
C ILE A 255 -0.37 16.23 17.98
N TRP A 256 -0.45 15.56 19.12
CA TRP A 256 -1.70 15.20 19.80
C TRP A 256 -2.42 16.40 20.42
N ASP A 257 -1.69 17.44 20.80
CA ASP A 257 -2.26 18.68 21.36
C ASP A 257 -2.72 19.63 20.25
N GLU A 258 -2.09 19.57 19.07
CA GLU A 258 -2.31 20.55 17.99
C GLU A 258 -3.19 20.01 16.85
N THR A 259 -3.46 18.69 16.81
CA THR A 259 -4.26 18.07 15.75
C THR A 259 -5.40 17.26 16.33
N ASN A 260 -6.54 17.28 15.65
CA ASN A 260 -7.72 16.52 16.05
C ASN A 260 -8.33 15.78 14.86
N VAL A 261 -8.80 14.57 15.07
CA VAL A 261 -9.60 13.84 14.10
C VAL A 261 -10.99 14.48 14.04
N ILE A 262 -11.43 14.84 12.83
CA ILE A 262 -12.73 15.46 12.58
C ILE A 262 -13.63 14.59 11.70
N GLY A 263 -13.08 13.50 11.17
CA GLY A 263 -13.82 12.51 10.41
C GLY A 263 -13.07 11.18 10.35
N VAL A 264 -13.82 10.09 10.30
CA VAL A 264 -13.33 8.72 10.23
C VAL A 264 -14.07 8.00 9.13
N THR A 265 -13.36 7.23 8.31
CA THR A 265 -13.97 6.45 7.24
C THR A 265 -14.25 5.02 7.66
N ASP A 266 -14.95 4.26 6.82
CA ASP A 266 -14.99 2.81 6.90
C ASP A 266 -13.59 2.19 6.86
N GLY A 267 -13.51 0.91 7.24
CA GLY A 267 -12.25 0.16 7.23
C GLY A 267 -11.70 -0.02 5.82
N VAL A 268 -10.42 0.31 5.65
CA VAL A 268 -9.64 0.14 4.43
C VAL A 268 -8.82 -1.14 4.57
N TYR A 269 -8.93 -2.08 3.64
CA TYR A 269 -8.12 -3.29 3.68
C TYR A 269 -6.64 -2.94 3.48
N ASN A 270 -5.73 -3.64 4.20
CA ASN A 270 -4.31 -3.32 4.16
C ASN A 270 -3.69 -3.53 2.78
N ASP A 271 -2.51 -2.92 2.58
CA ASP A 271 -1.75 -2.98 1.34
C ASP A 271 -1.50 -4.43 0.89
N THR A 272 -1.41 -4.60 -0.42
CA THR A 272 -1.04 -5.87 -1.04
C THR A 272 0.46 -5.92 -1.28
N ILE A 273 1.03 -7.12 -1.21
CA ILE A 273 2.19 -7.48 -2.00
C ILE A 273 1.64 -8.21 -3.21
N SER A 274 1.60 -7.52 -4.33
CA SER A 274 1.04 -7.99 -5.58
C SER A 274 2.13 -8.47 -6.53
N VAL A 275 1.76 -9.35 -7.44
CA VAL A 275 2.67 -9.87 -8.49
C VAL A 275 2.04 -9.69 -9.86
N THR A 276 2.89 -9.53 -10.87
CA THR A 276 2.43 -9.50 -12.28
C THR A 276 1.75 -10.83 -12.66
N LYS A 277 0.80 -10.78 -13.59
CA LYS A 277 0.24 -11.96 -14.28
C LYS A 277 0.99 -12.33 -15.57
N ASP A 278 2.11 -11.66 -15.86
CA ASP A 278 2.96 -12.03 -16.99
C ASP A 278 3.43 -13.48 -16.89
N SER A 279 3.71 -14.09 -18.02
CA SER A 279 4.09 -15.50 -18.13
C SER A 279 5.37 -15.89 -17.38
N SER A 280 6.18 -14.92 -16.96
CA SER A 280 7.36 -15.15 -16.12
C SER A 280 6.99 -15.48 -14.68
N MET A 281 5.80 -15.05 -14.22
CA MET A 281 5.28 -15.31 -12.87
C MET A 281 4.51 -16.63 -12.85
N THR A 282 5.22 -17.74 -12.70
CA THR A 282 4.58 -19.05 -12.56
C THR A 282 3.90 -19.19 -11.18
N PRO A 283 2.88 -20.07 -11.05
CA PRO A 283 2.26 -20.33 -9.75
C PRO A 283 3.25 -20.77 -8.66
N GLU A 284 4.30 -21.50 -9.05
CA GLU A 284 5.36 -21.99 -8.16
C GLU A 284 6.25 -20.82 -7.71
N LEU A 285 6.62 -19.90 -8.62
CA LEU A 285 7.38 -18.70 -8.28
C LEU A 285 6.56 -17.78 -7.37
N LYS A 286 5.26 -17.57 -7.66
CA LYS A 286 4.36 -16.82 -6.78
C LYS A 286 4.36 -17.38 -5.36
N LYS A 287 4.26 -18.71 -5.19
CA LYS A 287 4.33 -19.37 -3.88
C LYS A 287 5.68 -19.17 -3.19
N ALA A 288 6.77 -19.25 -3.95
CA ALA A 288 8.10 -18.99 -3.40
C ALA A 288 8.25 -17.54 -2.92
N ILE A 289 7.74 -16.57 -3.68
CA ILE A 289 7.70 -15.16 -3.29
C ILE A 289 6.85 -14.96 -2.03
N GLN A 290 5.67 -15.57 -1.95
CA GLN A 290 4.83 -15.55 -0.75
C GLN A 290 5.59 -16.05 0.48
N GLN A 291 6.22 -17.23 0.37
CA GLN A 291 6.95 -17.83 1.48
C GLN A 291 8.18 -16.97 1.86
N ALA A 292 8.92 -16.45 0.88
CA ALA A 292 10.08 -15.61 1.13
C ALA A 292 9.71 -14.34 1.93
N PHE A 293 8.65 -13.62 1.53
CA PHE A 293 8.21 -12.44 2.27
C PHE A 293 7.64 -12.75 3.65
N ILE A 294 6.92 -13.88 3.80
CA ILE A 294 6.46 -14.35 5.12
C ILE A 294 7.66 -14.64 6.02
N ASN A 295 8.67 -15.33 5.52
CA ASN A 295 9.89 -15.63 6.27
C ASN A 295 10.61 -14.34 6.69
N ILE A 296 10.83 -13.42 5.74
CA ILE A 296 11.46 -12.12 6.00
C ILE A 296 10.67 -11.34 7.04
N GLY A 297 9.35 -11.24 6.89
CA GLY A 297 8.46 -10.52 7.80
C GLY A 297 8.38 -11.12 9.22
N ASN A 298 8.92 -12.32 9.44
CA ASN A 298 9.03 -12.97 10.75
C ASN A 298 10.42 -12.81 11.40
N THR A 299 11.37 -12.13 10.73
CA THR A 299 12.68 -11.80 11.30
C THR A 299 12.68 -10.38 11.87
N GLU A 300 13.52 -10.11 12.87
CA GLU A 300 13.69 -8.77 13.45
C GLU A 300 14.16 -7.76 12.38
N GLU A 301 15.13 -8.13 11.55
CA GLU A 301 15.64 -7.29 10.48
C GLU A 301 14.58 -7.02 9.40
N GLY A 302 13.85 -8.04 8.98
CA GLY A 302 12.76 -7.91 8.02
C GLY A 302 11.62 -7.04 8.55
N LEU A 303 11.22 -7.22 9.80
CA LEU A 303 10.22 -6.36 10.45
C LEU A 303 10.64 -4.89 10.47
N LYS A 304 11.93 -4.61 10.71
CA LYS A 304 12.47 -3.25 10.66
C LYS A 304 12.32 -2.64 9.24
N ILE A 305 12.60 -3.43 8.21
CA ILE A 305 12.48 -2.99 6.81
C ILE A 305 11.03 -2.70 6.44
N ILE A 306 10.13 -3.65 6.68
CA ILE A 306 8.72 -3.51 6.27
C ILE A 306 7.95 -2.48 7.10
N SER A 307 8.50 -2.06 8.24
CA SER A 307 7.92 -1.02 9.09
C SER A 307 7.87 0.36 8.42
N ILE A 308 8.60 0.57 7.30
CA ILE A 308 8.50 1.79 6.50
C ILE A 308 7.06 2.07 6.02
N TYR A 309 6.24 1.02 5.85
CA TYR A 309 4.82 1.10 5.57
C TYR A 309 3.95 0.69 6.77
N SER A 310 4.50 0.73 7.98
CA SER A 310 3.83 0.28 9.21
C SER A 310 3.42 -1.20 9.19
N HIS A 311 3.97 -2.01 8.28
CA HIS A 311 3.67 -3.44 8.20
C HIS A 311 4.30 -4.20 9.38
N LYS A 312 3.60 -5.23 9.84
CA LYS A 312 4.01 -6.11 10.96
C LYS A 312 4.03 -7.59 10.57
N GLY A 313 4.05 -7.86 9.28
CA GLY A 313 4.10 -9.18 8.68
C GLY A 313 3.15 -9.30 7.51
N TYR A 314 3.04 -10.52 6.98
CA TYR A 314 2.26 -10.83 5.80
C TYR A 314 1.45 -12.11 6.01
N GLU A 315 0.26 -12.15 5.41
CA GLU A 315 -0.57 -13.34 5.26
C GLU A 315 -0.88 -13.57 3.78
N ILE A 316 -1.22 -14.82 3.42
CA ILE A 316 -1.67 -15.12 2.06
C ILE A 316 -2.89 -14.27 1.77
N GLY A 317 -2.81 -13.47 0.70
CA GLY A 317 -3.88 -12.62 0.24
C GLY A 317 -4.67 -13.25 -0.91
N ASN A 318 -5.91 -12.80 -1.10
CA ASN A 318 -6.77 -13.20 -2.20
C ASN A 318 -7.31 -11.97 -2.93
N ASN A 319 -7.56 -12.10 -4.21
CA ASN A 319 -8.12 -11.03 -5.03
C ASN A 319 -9.50 -10.56 -4.50
N SER A 320 -10.31 -11.48 -3.96
CA SER A 320 -11.63 -11.18 -3.38
C SER A 320 -11.59 -10.38 -2.09
N ASP A 321 -10.44 -10.34 -1.41
CA ASP A 321 -10.28 -9.52 -0.19
C ASP A 321 -10.46 -8.02 -0.49
N TYR A 322 -10.31 -7.63 -1.76
CA TYR A 322 -10.39 -6.24 -2.24
C TYR A 322 -11.69 -5.93 -3.00
N ASP A 323 -12.74 -6.74 -2.87
CA ASP A 323 -14.03 -6.50 -3.53
C ASP A 323 -14.74 -5.23 -3.01
N ALA A 324 -14.55 -4.90 -1.73
CA ALA A 324 -15.05 -3.64 -1.18
C ALA A 324 -14.37 -2.43 -1.84
N GLU A 325 -13.07 -2.52 -2.10
CA GLU A 325 -12.29 -1.49 -2.77
C GLU A 325 -12.73 -1.31 -4.24
N ARG A 326 -13.04 -2.40 -4.96
CA ARG A 326 -13.63 -2.32 -6.33
C ARG A 326 -14.93 -1.54 -6.32
N LYS A 327 -15.84 -1.87 -5.41
CA LYS A 327 -17.12 -1.17 -5.26
C LYS A 327 -16.94 0.31 -4.92
N ALA A 328 -15.98 0.63 -4.04
CA ALA A 328 -15.64 1.99 -3.67
C ALA A 328 -15.17 2.81 -4.88
N GLN A 329 -14.29 2.24 -5.70
CA GLN A 329 -13.80 2.91 -6.92
C GLN A 329 -14.87 3.04 -8.00
N GLU A 330 -15.72 2.03 -8.19
CA GLU A 330 -16.86 2.11 -9.11
C GLU A 330 -17.81 3.25 -8.71
N LEU A 331 -18.09 3.38 -7.41
CA LEU A 331 -18.92 4.47 -6.91
C LEU A 331 -18.30 5.83 -7.17
N ILE A 332 -16.97 5.99 -6.92
CA ILE A 332 -16.26 7.25 -7.22
C ILE A 332 -16.30 7.59 -8.70
N LYS A 333 -16.05 6.61 -9.59
CA LYS A 333 -16.16 6.81 -11.05
C LYS A 333 -17.57 7.26 -11.47
N SER A 334 -18.60 6.76 -10.81
CA SER A 334 -20.00 7.17 -11.10
C SER A 334 -20.33 8.59 -10.62
N MET A 335 -19.49 9.20 -9.78
CA MET A 335 -19.67 10.55 -9.24
C MET A 335 -18.91 11.63 -10.03
N GLN A 336 -18.03 11.24 -10.96
CA GLN A 336 -17.27 12.11 -11.84
C GLN A 336 -18.02 12.37 -13.16
#